data_018bede43b3b2a5c55759c7070e7a4fd
#
_entry.id   018bede43b3b2a5c55759c7070e7a4fd
#
_cell.length_a   1.000
_cell.length_b   1.000
_cell.length_c   1.000
_cell.angle_alpha   90.00
_cell.angle_beta   90.00
_cell.angle_gamma   90.00
#
_symmetry.space_group_name_H-M   'P 1'
#
loop_
_entity.id
_entity.type
_entity.pdbx_description
1 polymer ?
#
loop_
_entity_poly.entity_id
_entity_poly.type
_entity_poly.pdbx_seq_one_letter_code
_entity_poly.pdbx_strand_id
1 'polypeptide(L)'
;MGTFLKVKTPYDNLFRRLVESNVFGWLSVENNKQMVTKYTKWIDIKDIKEHENEKYVVYYLADEKNKQLYIGSAENLGNRVKPGRKEIPEWNKFMYAIVHPQFHENLKEIEYHTIMSFAAFMNNSGNKANLGISDYTLVNKDYKYYRD
;
A
#
# COMPACT_ATOMS: atom_id res chain seq x y z
N MET A 1 1.40 19.26 -6.51
CA MET A 1 1.36 18.17 -5.54
C MET A 1 0.13 17.33 -5.72
N GLY A 2 0.28 16.03 -5.64
CA GLY A 2 -0.86 15.14 -5.78
C GLY A 2 -1.90 15.31 -4.68
N THR A 3 -3.04 14.72 -4.88
CA THR A 3 -4.11 14.73 -3.91
C THR A 3 -3.85 13.67 -2.87
N PHE A 4 -3.60 14.08 -1.65
CA PHE A 4 -3.38 13.15 -0.56
C PHE A 4 -4.66 12.90 0.19
N LEU A 5 -4.67 11.81 0.93
CA LEU A 5 -5.74 11.53 1.86
C LEU A 5 -5.87 12.67 2.85
N LYS A 6 -7.10 13.05 3.12
CA LYS A 6 -7.34 13.90 4.28
C LYS A 6 -7.12 13.03 5.50
N VAL A 7 -6.26 13.51 6.38
CA VAL A 7 -5.99 12.79 7.62
C VAL A 7 -7.22 12.87 8.50
N LYS A 8 -7.85 11.74 8.75
CA LYS A 8 -9.00 11.64 9.63
C LYS A 8 -8.67 10.98 10.94
N THR A 9 -7.63 10.16 10.94
CA THR A 9 -7.19 9.42 12.12
C THR A 9 -5.67 9.32 12.08
N PRO A 10 -5.04 9.08 13.22
CA PRO A 10 -3.60 8.80 13.26
C PRO A 10 -3.22 7.62 12.35
N TYR A 11 -4.14 6.70 12.19
CA TYR A 11 -3.99 5.52 11.36
C TYR A 11 -3.78 5.90 9.90
N ASP A 12 -4.65 6.76 9.34
CA ASP A 12 -4.52 7.22 7.96
C ASP A 12 -3.21 7.99 7.77
N ASN A 13 -2.86 8.82 8.72
CA ASN A 13 -1.64 9.59 8.68
C ASN A 13 -0.42 8.69 8.63
N LEU A 14 -0.44 7.60 9.39
CA LEU A 14 0.65 6.65 9.40
C LEU A 14 0.86 6.02 8.03
N PHE A 15 -0.21 5.54 7.41
CA PHE A 15 -0.10 4.96 6.07
C PHE A 15 0.52 5.95 5.10
N ARG A 16 0.05 7.17 5.12
CA ARG A 16 0.61 8.20 4.26
C ARG A 16 2.10 8.40 4.52
N ARG A 17 2.49 8.46 5.78
CA ARG A 17 3.90 8.65 6.15
C ARG A 17 4.78 7.51 5.66
N LEU A 18 4.31 6.28 5.80
CA LEU A 18 5.08 5.12 5.36
C LEU A 18 5.27 5.13 3.85
N VAL A 19 4.22 5.43 3.11
CA VAL A 19 4.31 5.49 1.65
C VAL A 19 5.23 6.62 1.22
N GLU A 20 5.08 7.79 1.81
CA GLU A 20 5.93 8.93 1.47
C GLU A 20 7.39 8.67 1.81
N SER A 21 7.66 8.06 2.95
CA SER A 21 9.02 7.73 3.37
C SER A 21 9.69 6.80 2.36
N ASN A 22 8.94 5.81 1.91
CA ASN A 22 9.43 4.87 0.91
C ASN A 22 9.75 5.58 -0.40
N VAL A 23 8.87 6.47 -0.82
CA VAL A 23 9.02 7.26 -2.04
C VAL A 23 10.23 8.18 -1.93
N PHE A 24 10.39 8.88 -0.82
CA PHE A 24 11.51 9.81 -0.65
C PHE A 24 12.85 9.12 -0.63
N GLY A 25 12.91 7.91 -0.10
CA GLY A 25 14.14 7.14 -0.15
C GLY A 25 14.63 6.92 -1.58
N TRP A 26 13.70 6.78 -2.50
CA TRP A 26 14.00 6.64 -3.92
C TRP A 26 14.32 7.99 -4.56
N LEU A 27 13.49 8.98 -4.27
CA LEU A 27 13.54 10.26 -4.97
C LEU A 27 14.69 11.14 -4.57
N SER A 28 15.30 10.90 -3.43
CA SER A 28 16.46 11.67 -3.02
C SER A 28 17.58 11.58 -4.05
N VAL A 29 17.54 10.56 -4.89
CA VAL A 29 18.53 10.32 -5.92
C VAL A 29 18.09 10.89 -7.28
N GLU A 30 16.80 11.21 -7.44
CA GLU A 30 16.20 11.47 -8.74
C GLU A 30 15.40 12.77 -8.76
N ASN A 31 16.04 13.90 -8.85
CA ASN A 31 15.40 15.17 -9.22
C ASN A 31 14.19 15.62 -8.38
N ASN A 32 14.01 15.12 -7.19
CA ASN A 32 12.90 15.50 -6.30
C ASN A 32 11.50 15.24 -6.88
N LYS A 33 11.37 14.31 -7.80
CA LYS A 33 10.05 13.95 -8.35
C LYS A 33 9.43 12.86 -7.51
N GLN A 34 8.16 13.03 -7.22
CA GLN A 34 7.42 12.01 -6.47
C GLN A 34 7.15 10.78 -7.34
N MET A 35 7.37 9.60 -6.77
CA MET A 35 7.10 8.35 -7.48
C MET A 35 5.61 8.08 -7.62
N VAL A 36 4.81 8.61 -6.72
CA VAL A 36 3.35 8.46 -6.81
C VAL A 36 2.73 9.84 -7.00
N THR A 37 1.67 9.88 -7.80
CA THR A 37 0.98 11.12 -8.10
C THR A 37 -0.27 11.32 -7.25
N LYS A 38 -0.81 10.25 -6.70
CA LYS A 38 -2.08 10.31 -6.00
C LYS A 38 -2.24 9.11 -5.07
N TYR A 39 -2.85 9.35 -3.92
CA TYR A 39 -3.28 8.29 -3.00
C TYR A 39 -4.78 8.36 -2.87
N THR A 40 -5.41 7.22 -2.63
CA THR A 40 -6.83 7.20 -2.28
C THR A 40 -6.98 7.13 -0.76
N LYS A 41 -8.20 7.36 -0.31
CA LYS A 41 -8.61 6.95 1.03
C LYS A 41 -8.89 5.46 1.02
N TRP A 42 -9.16 4.89 2.18
CA TRP A 42 -9.68 3.54 2.25
C TRP A 42 -11.05 3.49 1.59
N ILE A 43 -11.25 2.54 0.70
CA ILE A 43 -12.44 2.39 -0.12
C ILE A 43 -13.07 1.04 0.21
N ASP A 44 -14.38 1.01 0.30
CA ASP A 44 -15.11 -0.23 0.57
C ASP A 44 -15.03 -1.15 -0.64
N ILE A 45 -14.94 -2.45 -0.40
CA ILE A 45 -14.88 -3.48 -1.45
C ILE A 45 -16.04 -3.38 -2.44
N LYS A 46 -17.20 -2.93 -1.98
CA LYS A 46 -18.37 -2.80 -2.85
C LYS A 46 -18.16 -1.81 -4.00
N ASP A 47 -17.23 -0.88 -3.85
CA ASP A 47 -16.96 0.14 -4.85
C ASP A 47 -15.80 -0.20 -5.77
N ILE A 48 -15.33 -1.45 -5.75
CA ILE A 48 -14.15 -1.86 -6.52
C ILE A 48 -14.31 -1.62 -8.03
N LYS A 49 -15.51 -1.77 -8.55
CA LYS A 49 -15.74 -1.60 -9.99
C LYS A 49 -15.47 -0.18 -10.47
N GLU A 50 -15.64 0.79 -9.61
CA GLU A 50 -15.39 2.19 -9.97
C GLU A 50 -13.90 2.47 -10.14
N HIS A 51 -13.05 1.56 -9.70
CA HIS A 51 -11.60 1.74 -9.71
C HIS A 51 -10.86 0.70 -10.56
N GLU A 52 -11.58 -0.20 -11.21
CA GLU A 52 -10.94 -1.34 -11.89
C GLU A 52 -10.09 -0.95 -13.08
N ASN A 53 -10.26 0.25 -13.62
CA ASN A 53 -9.49 0.71 -14.77
C ASN A 53 -8.25 1.51 -14.41
N GLU A 54 -7.94 1.64 -13.14
CA GLU A 54 -6.74 2.36 -12.72
C GLU A 54 -5.48 1.58 -13.13
N LYS A 55 -4.48 2.32 -13.57
CA LYS A 55 -3.26 1.74 -14.13
C LYS A 55 -2.05 2.08 -13.28
N TYR A 56 -1.12 1.14 -13.22
CA TYR A 56 0.18 1.29 -12.55
C TYR A 56 0.02 1.78 -11.11
N VAL A 57 -0.49 0.89 -10.29
CA VAL A 57 -0.79 1.21 -8.89
C VAL A 57 -0.08 0.26 -7.94
N VAL A 58 0.23 0.78 -6.76
CA VAL A 58 0.53 -0.05 -5.59
C VAL A 58 -0.73 -0.03 -4.75
N TYR A 59 -1.27 -1.19 -4.43
CA TYR A 59 -2.53 -1.28 -3.72
C TYR A 59 -2.35 -1.96 -2.36
N TYR A 60 -3.28 -1.66 -1.47
CA TYR A 60 -3.29 -2.17 -0.11
C TYR A 60 -4.68 -2.74 0.14
N LEU A 61 -4.75 -4.00 0.54
CA LEU A 61 -6.01 -4.65 0.86
C LEU A 61 -6.04 -4.91 2.35
N ALA A 62 -7.13 -4.55 2.99
CA ALA A 62 -7.29 -4.75 4.43
C ALA A 62 -8.49 -5.65 4.71
N ASP A 63 -8.28 -6.60 5.61
CA ASP A 63 -9.33 -7.39 6.20
C ASP A 63 -9.47 -6.88 7.63
N GLU A 64 -10.48 -6.06 7.86
CA GLU A 64 -10.66 -5.44 9.16
C GLU A 64 -11.07 -6.44 10.25
N LYS A 65 -11.77 -7.48 9.86
CA LYS A 65 -12.23 -8.49 10.81
C LYS A 65 -11.08 -9.31 11.36
N ASN A 66 -10.22 -9.78 10.47
CA ASN A 66 -9.10 -10.64 10.84
C ASN A 66 -7.80 -9.88 11.05
N LYS A 67 -7.83 -8.56 10.92
CA LYS A 67 -6.67 -7.71 11.12
C LYS A 67 -5.51 -8.11 10.23
N GLN A 68 -5.78 -8.18 8.92
CA GLN A 68 -4.77 -8.57 7.94
C GLN A 68 -4.59 -7.46 6.90
N LEU A 69 -3.37 -7.34 6.39
CA LEU A 69 -3.03 -6.40 5.34
C LEU A 69 -2.23 -7.11 4.26
N TYR A 70 -2.56 -6.83 3.01
CA TYR A 70 -1.82 -7.34 1.85
C TYR A 70 -1.46 -6.16 0.95
N ILE A 71 -0.23 -6.13 0.47
CA ILE A 71 0.27 -5.08 -0.42
C ILE A 71 0.67 -5.71 -1.74
N GLY A 72 0.26 -5.10 -2.85
CA GLY A 72 0.62 -5.60 -4.16
C GLY A 72 0.76 -4.47 -5.15
N SER A 73 1.06 -4.82 -6.39
CA SER A 73 1.09 -3.87 -7.48
C SER A 73 0.38 -4.43 -8.69
N ALA A 74 -0.11 -3.55 -9.54
CA ALA A 74 -0.82 -3.95 -10.74
C ALA A 74 -0.62 -2.92 -11.84
N GLU A 75 -0.43 -3.42 -13.06
CA GLU A 75 -0.49 -2.55 -14.23
C GLU A 75 -1.94 -2.18 -14.52
N ASN A 76 -2.86 -3.04 -14.13
CA ASN A 76 -4.29 -2.77 -14.19
C ASN A 76 -4.90 -3.29 -12.89
N LEU A 77 -5.48 -2.39 -12.13
CA LEU A 77 -6.01 -2.72 -10.80
C LEU A 77 -7.06 -3.84 -10.85
N GLY A 78 -7.99 -3.75 -11.78
CA GLY A 78 -9.08 -4.71 -11.88
C GLY A 78 -8.64 -6.13 -12.17
N ASN A 79 -7.46 -6.32 -12.75
CA ASN A 79 -6.94 -7.65 -13.03
C ASN A 79 -6.36 -8.34 -11.80
N ARG A 80 -6.03 -7.58 -10.78
CA ARG A 80 -5.36 -8.10 -9.59
C ARG A 80 -6.21 -8.02 -8.33
N VAL A 81 -7.05 -7.02 -8.25
CA VAL A 81 -7.81 -6.77 -7.02
C VAL A 81 -9.25 -7.22 -7.23
N LYS A 82 -9.53 -8.41 -6.70
CA LYS A 82 -10.84 -9.04 -6.83
C LYS A 82 -11.27 -9.58 -5.47
N PRO A 83 -12.57 -9.62 -5.20
CA PRO A 83 -13.07 -10.26 -3.98
C PRO A 83 -12.59 -11.69 -3.87
N GLY A 84 -12.34 -12.14 -2.65
CA GLY A 84 -11.95 -13.52 -2.40
C GLY A 84 -10.55 -13.89 -2.82
N ARG A 85 -9.63 -12.93 -2.80
CA ARG A 85 -8.23 -13.22 -3.14
C ARG A 85 -7.64 -14.27 -2.22
N LYS A 86 -6.86 -15.16 -2.82
CA LYS A 86 -6.25 -16.28 -2.10
C LYS A 86 -5.42 -15.82 -0.89
N GLU A 87 -4.65 -14.75 -1.05
CA GLU A 87 -3.75 -14.27 0.01
C GLU A 87 -4.51 -13.63 1.17
N ILE A 88 -5.66 -13.03 0.87
CA ILE A 88 -6.46 -12.30 1.85
C ILE A 88 -7.94 -12.45 1.48
N PRO A 89 -8.52 -13.62 1.72
CA PRO A 89 -9.84 -13.95 1.14
C PRO A 89 -10.99 -13.08 1.63
N GLU A 90 -10.90 -12.54 2.83
CA GLU A 90 -11.98 -11.75 3.41
C GLU A 90 -11.67 -10.25 3.46
N TRP A 91 -10.79 -9.78 2.57
CA TRP A 91 -10.50 -8.35 2.53
C TRP A 91 -11.77 -7.56 2.22
N ASN A 92 -11.92 -6.41 2.87
CA ASN A 92 -13.13 -5.59 2.72
C ASN A 92 -12.86 -4.12 2.46
N LYS A 93 -11.62 -3.68 2.59
CA LYS A 93 -11.23 -2.29 2.29
C LYS A 93 -9.98 -2.30 1.43
N PHE A 94 -9.88 -1.32 0.55
CA PHE A 94 -8.67 -1.18 -0.24
C PHE A 94 -8.31 0.30 -0.40
N MET A 95 -7.05 0.54 -0.67
CA MET A 95 -6.56 1.84 -1.12
C MET A 95 -5.46 1.60 -2.11
N TYR A 96 -5.10 2.62 -2.87
CA TYR A 96 -4.00 2.49 -3.81
C TYR A 96 -3.32 3.83 -4.04
N ALA A 97 -2.07 3.74 -4.47
CA ALA A 97 -1.26 4.86 -4.89
C ALA A 97 -0.98 4.71 -6.39
N ILE A 98 -1.17 5.77 -7.14
CA ILE A 98 -0.92 5.76 -8.58
C ILE A 98 0.53 6.16 -8.82
N VAL A 99 1.27 5.29 -9.50
CA VAL A 99 2.68 5.49 -9.78
C VAL A 99 2.85 6.45 -10.96
N HIS A 100 3.73 7.42 -10.78
CA HIS A 100 4.03 8.39 -11.83
C HIS A 100 4.54 7.68 -13.08
N PRO A 101 4.13 8.12 -14.29
CA PRO A 101 4.53 7.45 -15.55
C PRO A 101 6.04 7.23 -15.68
N GLN A 102 6.84 8.15 -15.17
CA GLN A 102 8.29 8.05 -15.23
C GLN A 102 8.82 6.79 -14.53
N PHE A 103 8.06 6.25 -13.59
CA PHE A 103 8.48 5.12 -12.77
C PHE A 103 7.70 3.85 -13.04
N HIS A 104 6.96 3.78 -14.15
CA HIS A 104 6.17 2.57 -14.47
C HIS A 104 7.03 1.32 -14.56
N GLU A 105 8.27 1.45 -15.06
CA GLU A 105 9.18 0.31 -15.16
C GLU A 105 9.68 -0.16 -13.80
N ASN A 106 9.53 0.67 -12.77
CA ASN A 106 9.98 0.34 -11.44
C ASN A 106 8.86 -0.15 -10.53
N LEU A 107 7.72 -0.50 -11.11
CA LEU A 107 6.54 -0.87 -10.34
C LEU A 107 6.81 -1.97 -9.31
N LYS A 108 7.50 -3.02 -9.72
CA LYS A 108 7.81 -4.13 -8.80
C LYS A 108 8.78 -3.74 -7.71
N GLU A 109 9.73 -2.88 -8.02
CA GLU A 109 10.67 -2.39 -7.02
C GLU A 109 9.97 -1.51 -5.99
N ILE A 110 9.03 -0.67 -6.45
CA ILE A 110 8.24 0.16 -5.56
C ILE A 110 7.37 -0.72 -4.66
N GLU A 111 6.75 -1.74 -5.22
CA GLU A 111 5.99 -2.70 -4.43
C GLU A 111 6.87 -3.35 -3.36
N TYR A 112 8.04 -3.83 -3.76
CA TYR A 112 8.97 -4.48 -2.85
C TYR A 112 9.36 -3.56 -1.69
N HIS A 113 9.77 -2.34 -1.98
CA HIS A 113 10.17 -1.39 -0.94
C HIS A 113 9.00 -1.05 -0.02
N THR A 114 7.80 -0.95 -0.58
CA THR A 114 6.61 -0.70 0.20
C THR A 114 6.34 -1.84 1.18
N ILE A 115 6.39 -3.07 0.68
CA ILE A 115 6.20 -4.26 1.52
C ILE A 115 7.23 -4.29 2.64
N MET A 116 8.49 -4.04 2.31
CA MET A 116 9.56 -4.09 3.31
C MET A 116 9.39 -3.01 4.39
N SER A 117 8.98 -1.81 3.99
CA SER A 117 8.73 -0.73 4.94
C SER A 117 7.60 -1.10 5.91
N PHE A 118 6.52 -1.65 5.38
CA PHE A 118 5.40 -2.05 6.21
C PHE A 118 5.73 -3.25 7.06
N ALA A 119 6.49 -4.22 6.53
CA ALA A 119 6.90 -5.39 7.29
C ALA A 119 7.75 -5.00 8.50
N ALA A 120 8.72 -4.13 8.29
CA ALA A 120 9.58 -3.66 9.37
C ALA A 120 8.75 -2.97 10.46
N PHE A 121 7.78 -2.17 10.06
CA PHE A 121 6.94 -1.44 10.97
C PHE A 121 5.96 -2.34 11.72
N MET A 122 5.22 -3.15 10.98
CA MET A 122 4.13 -3.94 11.55
C MET A 122 4.60 -5.11 12.39
N ASN A 123 5.74 -5.67 12.06
CA ASN A 123 6.29 -6.81 12.78
C ASN A 123 7.18 -6.41 13.95
N ASN A 124 7.39 -5.13 14.14
CA ASN A 124 8.19 -4.64 15.26
C ASN A 124 7.28 -4.39 16.46
N SER A 125 7.41 -5.22 17.47
CA SER A 125 6.55 -5.16 18.64
C SER A 125 6.61 -3.83 19.40
N GLY A 126 7.70 -3.10 19.27
CA GLY A 126 7.85 -1.81 19.95
C GLY A 126 6.93 -0.72 19.43
N ASN A 127 6.34 -0.91 18.26
CA ASN A 127 5.51 0.11 17.64
C ASN A 127 4.03 -0.10 17.83
N LYS A 128 3.63 -1.18 18.47
CA LYS A 128 2.22 -1.55 18.57
C LYS A 128 1.35 -0.54 19.29
N ALA A 129 1.89 0.10 20.29
CA ALA A 129 1.10 0.93 21.17
C ALA A 129 0.62 2.23 20.55
N ASN A 130 1.23 2.66 19.48
CA ASN A 130 1.05 4.03 18.97
C ASN A 130 0.29 4.17 17.68
N LEU A 131 -0.04 3.07 17.02
CA LEU A 131 -0.49 3.15 15.64
C LEU A 131 -1.61 2.15 15.39
N GLY A 132 -2.68 2.64 14.80
CA GLY A 132 -3.88 1.83 14.60
C GLY A 132 -3.69 0.57 13.76
N ILE A 133 -2.66 0.52 12.92
CA ILE A 133 -2.39 -0.64 12.09
C ILE A 133 -1.40 -1.61 12.72
N SER A 134 -0.87 -1.29 13.88
CA SER A 134 0.16 -2.13 14.50
C SER A 134 -0.34 -3.50 14.90
N ASP A 135 -1.65 -3.66 15.06
CA ASP A 135 -2.25 -4.94 15.37
C ASP A 135 -2.63 -5.76 14.12
N TYR A 136 -2.43 -5.19 12.92
CA TYR A 136 -2.65 -5.92 11.69
C TYR A 136 -1.43 -6.77 11.36
N THR A 137 -1.68 -7.91 10.73
CA THR A 137 -0.62 -8.79 10.25
C THR A 137 -0.47 -8.63 8.74
N LEU A 138 0.76 -8.39 8.29
CA LEU A 138 1.06 -8.36 6.88
C LEU A 138 1.11 -9.79 6.37
N VAL A 139 0.23 -10.14 5.43
CA VAL A 139 0.11 -11.52 4.95
C VAL A 139 0.89 -11.80 3.68
N ASN A 140 1.63 -10.83 3.17
CA ASN A 140 2.50 -11.06 2.02
C ASN A 140 3.55 -12.11 2.37
N LYS A 141 3.61 -13.17 1.57
CA LYS A 141 4.59 -14.23 1.80
C LYS A 141 5.93 -13.90 1.18
N ASP A 142 5.90 -13.14 0.10
CA ASP A 142 7.10 -12.89 -0.69
C ASP A 142 8.15 -12.05 0.03
N TYR A 143 7.74 -11.22 0.99
CA TYR A 143 8.70 -10.38 1.70
C TYR A 143 9.72 -11.20 2.48
N LYS A 144 9.41 -12.45 2.78
CA LYS A 144 10.32 -13.33 3.51
C LYS A 144 11.60 -13.61 2.72
N TYR A 145 11.54 -13.52 1.42
CA TYR A 145 12.71 -13.75 0.57
C TYR A 145 13.68 -12.58 0.62
N TYR A 146 13.27 -11.47 1.15
CA TYR A 146 14.06 -10.26 1.14
C TYR A 146 14.54 -9.85 2.53
N ARG A 147 14.32 -10.69 3.50
CA ARG A 147 14.63 -10.34 4.91
C ARG A 147 16.09 -10.56 5.28
N ASP A 148 16.84 -11.22 4.47
CA ASP A 148 18.22 -11.55 4.81
C ASP A 148 19.20 -10.45 4.46
#